data_ae40e170ee880b2a9f7eea8ad93a6a99
#
_entry.id   ae40e170ee880b2a9f7eea8ad93a6a99
#
_cell.length_a   1.000
_cell.length_b   1.000
_cell.length_c   1.000
_cell.angle_alpha   90.00
_cell.angle_beta   90.00
_cell.angle_gamma   90.00
#
_symmetry.space_group_name_H-M   'P 1'
#
loop_
_entity.id
_entity.type
_entity.pdbx_description
1 polymer ?
#
loop_
_entity_poly.entity_id
_entity_poly.type
_entity_poly.pdbx_seq_one_letter_code
_entity_poly.pdbx_strand_id
1 'polypeptide(L)'
;GGGPFKAGAPTRRGAKMVSVDIDHPDIEQFIAWKMLEEQKVAARAGGPQLANRHPNAVMQACPDGDGEAAFDPRKNPTLRRAIVTARQAALPENYVQRVIQFARQGYRHIEFPTFDIDWESEAYLSVSGQNANNSVRVSDAFLKAVEEDREWALTERTTGKTARIVSARALWDSVAEAAWHSADPGVQYDTTINDWHTCPQSGRINASNPCSEYMFLDDTACNLASLNLMRFRRADGTIDVAAFEHATRLWTVVLEISVMMAQYPSRRIAELSWRYRTLGLGYANLGALLMSSGLGYDSATGRAIAGGLTALMTGT
;
A
#
# COMPACT_ATOMS: atom_id res chain seq x y z
N GLY A 1 -2.77 8.95 13.77
CA GLY A 1 -1.65 8.15 14.17
C GLY A 1 -2.01 6.67 14.19
N GLY A 2 -1.75 5.95 13.12
CA GLY A 2 -1.91 4.52 13.09
C GLY A 2 -0.54 3.88 13.31
N GLY A 3 -0.15 3.67 14.57
CA GLY A 3 0.91 2.74 14.90
C GLY A 3 0.55 1.34 14.41
N PRO A 4 1.48 0.39 14.36
CA PRO A 4 1.22 -0.96 13.88
C PRO A 4 0.11 -1.59 14.72
N PHE A 5 -1.09 -1.69 14.15
CA PHE A 5 -2.18 -2.42 14.77
C PHE A 5 -1.81 -3.91 14.74
N LYS A 6 -1.29 -4.41 15.85
CA LYS A 6 -1.17 -5.85 16.08
C LYS A 6 -2.55 -6.38 16.47
N ALA A 7 -3.37 -6.72 15.48
CA ALA A 7 -4.61 -7.42 15.74
C ALA A 7 -4.33 -8.93 15.78
N GLY A 8 -4.57 -9.57 16.89
CA GLY A 8 -4.51 -11.01 17.03
C GLY A 8 -3.16 -11.54 17.50
N ALA A 9 -2.46 -12.35 16.73
CA ALA A 9 -1.19 -12.96 17.09
C ALA A 9 0.01 -12.06 16.78
N PRO A 10 1.18 -12.24 17.43
CA PRO A 10 2.37 -11.43 17.19
C PRO A 10 2.92 -11.50 15.77
N THR A 11 2.46 -12.47 14.97
CA THR A 11 2.90 -12.71 13.59
C THR A 11 1.99 -12.09 12.52
N ARG A 12 0.86 -11.49 12.88
CA ARG A 12 -0.08 -10.91 11.90
C ARG A 12 -0.32 -9.44 12.19
N ARG A 13 -0.02 -8.58 11.21
CA ARG A 13 -0.35 -7.16 11.26
C ARG A 13 -1.82 -6.96 10.91
N GLY A 14 -2.47 -5.99 11.56
CA GLY A 14 -3.78 -5.51 11.13
C GLY A 14 -3.65 -4.79 9.80
N ALA A 15 -4.62 -5.00 8.92
CA ALA A 15 -4.76 -4.27 7.68
C ALA A 15 -5.92 -3.27 7.78
N LYS A 16 -5.82 -2.15 7.06
CA LYS A 16 -6.81 -1.07 7.07
C LYS A 16 -7.07 -0.63 5.64
N MET A 17 -8.35 -0.54 5.25
CA MET A 17 -8.79 0.11 4.02
C MET A 17 -9.28 1.52 4.35
N VAL A 18 -8.88 2.49 3.53
CA VAL A 18 -9.47 3.83 3.50
C VAL A 18 -10.00 4.06 2.09
N SER A 19 -11.31 4.24 1.97
CA SER A 19 -11.98 4.53 0.70
C SER A 19 -12.49 5.97 0.69
N VAL A 20 -12.23 6.68 -0.40
CA VAL A 20 -12.70 8.06 -0.58
C VAL A 20 -13.34 8.18 -1.97
N ASP A 21 -14.51 8.82 -2.03
CA ASP A 21 -15.20 9.07 -3.30
C ASP A 21 -14.45 10.11 -4.13
N ILE A 22 -14.44 9.93 -5.45
CA ILE A 22 -13.69 10.78 -6.39
C ILE A 22 -14.16 12.24 -6.42
N ASP A 23 -15.33 12.54 -5.87
CA ASP A 23 -15.87 13.89 -5.75
C ASP A 23 -15.62 14.54 -4.37
N HIS A 24 -14.78 13.91 -3.51
CA HIS A 24 -14.46 14.47 -2.20
C HIS A 24 -13.59 15.74 -2.33
N PRO A 25 -13.79 16.79 -1.52
CA PRO A 25 -12.99 18.02 -1.59
C PRO A 25 -11.49 17.82 -1.44
N ASP A 26 -11.06 16.86 -0.63
CA ASP A 26 -9.64 16.56 -0.35
C ASP A 26 -9.09 15.43 -1.22
N ILE A 27 -9.76 15.04 -2.30
CA ILE A 27 -9.41 13.86 -3.10
C ILE A 27 -8.00 13.94 -3.68
N GLU A 28 -7.55 15.09 -4.13
CA GLU A 28 -6.20 15.25 -4.71
C GLU A 28 -5.11 14.98 -3.67
N GLN A 29 -5.32 15.44 -2.43
CA GLN A 29 -4.39 15.15 -1.33
C GLN A 29 -4.39 13.65 -0.97
N PHE A 30 -5.57 13.03 -0.97
CA PHE A 30 -5.72 11.61 -0.70
C PHE A 30 -5.03 10.75 -1.76
N ILE A 31 -5.19 11.07 -3.04
CA ILE A 31 -4.54 10.40 -4.16
C ILE A 31 -3.01 10.45 -4.01
N ALA A 32 -2.46 11.63 -3.75
CA ALA A 32 -1.02 11.83 -3.66
C ALA A 32 -0.39 11.33 -2.36
N TRP A 33 -1.17 11.01 -1.34
CA TRP A 33 -0.68 10.80 0.03
C TRP A 33 0.45 9.79 0.12
N LYS A 34 0.23 8.53 -0.28
CA LYS A 34 1.28 7.50 -0.17
C LYS A 34 2.50 7.78 -1.02
N MET A 35 2.30 8.28 -2.21
CA MET A 35 3.42 8.71 -3.07
C MET A 35 4.31 9.74 -2.37
N LEU A 36 3.74 10.75 -1.72
CA LEU A 36 4.49 11.76 -0.98
C LEU A 36 5.18 11.18 0.27
N GLU A 37 4.54 10.25 0.96
CA GLU A 37 5.14 9.58 2.13
C GLU A 37 6.31 8.67 1.71
N GLU A 38 6.21 7.95 0.59
CA GLU A 38 7.32 7.17 0.02
C GLU A 38 8.50 8.06 -0.41
N GLN A 39 8.23 9.22 -0.98
CA GLN A 39 9.27 10.20 -1.29
C GLN A 39 10.01 10.69 -0.03
N LYS A 40 9.29 10.84 1.10
CA LYS A 40 9.92 11.16 2.40
C LYS A 40 10.82 10.04 2.90
N VAL A 41 10.42 8.77 2.73
CA VAL A 41 11.27 7.61 3.06
C VAL A 41 12.53 7.62 2.21
N ALA A 42 12.40 7.78 0.90
CA ALA A 42 13.54 7.86 -0.01
C ALA A 42 14.51 9.01 0.35
N ALA A 43 13.97 10.18 0.69
CA ALA A 43 14.77 11.32 1.14
C ALA A 43 15.47 11.04 2.49
N ARG A 44 14.82 10.35 3.42
CA ARG A 44 15.40 9.95 4.71
C ARG A 44 16.49 8.90 4.57
N ALA A 45 16.32 7.94 3.68
CA ALA A 45 17.33 6.92 3.43
C ALA A 45 18.53 7.46 2.65
N GLY A 46 18.29 8.28 1.62
CA GLY A 46 19.34 8.84 0.77
C GLY A 46 20.05 10.06 1.36
N GLY A 47 19.31 10.91 2.08
CA GLY A 47 19.85 12.16 2.66
C GLY A 47 21.04 11.95 3.61
N PRO A 48 20.97 11.05 4.60
CA PRO A 48 22.08 10.77 5.51
C PRO A 48 23.33 10.21 4.83
N GLN A 49 23.19 9.44 3.75
CA GLN A 49 24.34 8.95 2.99
C GLN A 49 25.09 10.10 2.32
N LEU A 50 24.39 11.07 1.74
CA LEU A 50 24.97 12.31 1.20
C LEU A 50 25.52 13.18 2.32
N ALA A 51 24.80 13.29 3.44
CA ALA A 51 25.21 14.04 4.62
C ALA A 51 26.48 13.45 5.29
N ASN A 52 26.66 12.13 5.30
CA ASN A 52 27.89 11.50 5.78
C ASN A 52 29.06 11.70 4.81
N ARG A 53 28.83 11.58 3.51
CA ARG A 53 29.90 11.62 2.51
C ARG A 53 30.48 13.03 2.32
N HIS A 54 29.65 14.03 2.02
CA HIS A 54 30.12 15.35 1.59
C HIS A 54 30.62 16.22 2.74
N PRO A 55 29.97 16.33 3.90
CA PRO A 55 30.49 17.01 5.07
C PRO A 55 31.84 16.46 5.53
N ASN A 56 31.96 15.11 5.62
CA ASN A 56 33.23 14.50 6.01
C ASN A 56 34.34 14.76 4.99
N ALA A 57 34.03 14.78 3.69
CA ALA A 57 35.01 15.16 2.67
C ALA A 57 35.48 16.64 2.81
N VAL A 58 34.56 17.54 3.15
CA VAL A 58 34.89 18.94 3.44
C VAL A 58 35.74 19.04 4.70
N MET A 59 35.40 18.30 5.76
CA MET A 59 36.16 18.27 7.03
C MET A 59 37.58 17.71 6.84
N GLN A 60 37.71 16.59 6.13
CA GLN A 60 39.00 15.97 5.82
C GLN A 60 39.92 16.85 4.91
N ALA A 61 39.29 17.73 4.13
CA ALA A 61 40.03 18.70 3.32
C ALA A 61 40.61 19.83 4.15
N CYS A 62 40.41 19.88 5.47
CA CYS A 62 40.99 20.85 6.41
C CYS A 62 42.05 20.14 7.25
N PRO A 63 43.32 20.04 6.82
CA PRO A 63 44.37 19.32 7.55
C PRO A 63 44.77 20.00 8.85
N ASP A 64 45.39 19.24 9.76
CA ASP A 64 45.96 19.76 11.00
C ASP A 64 47.28 20.48 10.70
N GLY A 65 47.50 21.61 11.33
CA GLY A 65 48.79 22.25 11.37
C GLY A 65 49.04 23.42 10.39
N ASP A 66 48.17 23.62 9.39
CA ASP A 66 48.35 24.67 8.36
C ASP A 66 47.77 26.04 8.77
N GLY A 67 47.41 26.22 10.04
CA GLY A 67 46.84 27.46 10.56
C GLY A 67 45.52 27.85 9.87
N GLU A 68 45.16 29.14 9.89
CA GLU A 68 43.94 29.67 9.29
C GLU A 68 43.83 29.45 7.76
N ALA A 69 44.95 29.24 7.07
CA ALA A 69 44.95 29.00 5.63
C ALA A 69 44.27 27.65 5.25
N ALA A 70 44.32 26.65 6.10
CA ALA A 70 43.68 25.34 5.90
C ALA A 70 42.15 25.45 5.75
N PHE A 71 41.53 26.44 6.40
CA PHE A 71 40.09 26.65 6.44
C PHE A 71 39.59 27.72 5.45
N ASP A 72 40.49 28.33 4.67
CA ASP A 72 40.13 29.29 3.64
C ASP A 72 40.11 28.61 2.25
N PRO A 73 38.95 28.48 1.59
CA PRO A 73 38.87 27.82 0.28
C PRO A 73 39.60 28.58 -0.84
N ARG A 74 40.02 29.86 -0.63
CA ARG A 74 40.84 30.59 -1.56
C ARG A 74 42.31 30.16 -1.49
N LYS A 75 42.77 29.71 -0.32
CA LYS A 75 44.12 29.26 -0.03
C LYS A 75 44.29 27.75 -0.04
N ASN A 76 43.20 27.01 0.19
CA ASN A 76 43.16 25.55 0.19
C ASN A 76 42.40 25.01 -1.04
N PRO A 77 43.09 24.57 -2.11
CA PRO A 77 42.44 24.04 -3.32
C PRO A 77 41.65 22.74 -3.09
N THR A 78 42.07 21.93 -2.12
CA THR A 78 41.39 20.67 -1.77
C THR A 78 40.05 20.97 -1.10
N LEU A 79 40.01 21.90 -0.15
CA LEU A 79 38.80 22.37 0.47
C LEU A 79 37.84 23.00 -0.55
N ARG A 80 38.37 23.82 -1.46
CA ARG A 80 37.54 24.40 -2.52
C ARG A 80 36.86 23.36 -3.40
N ARG A 81 37.58 22.30 -3.81
CA ARG A 81 36.99 21.18 -4.59
C ARG A 81 35.94 20.45 -3.81
N ALA A 82 36.20 20.12 -2.54
CA ALA A 82 35.22 19.43 -1.68
C ALA A 82 33.94 20.26 -1.51
N ILE A 83 34.06 21.60 -1.33
CA ILE A 83 32.89 22.51 -1.26
C ILE A 83 32.10 22.51 -2.57
N VAL A 84 32.75 22.58 -3.72
CA VAL A 84 32.07 22.57 -5.03
C VAL A 84 31.31 21.25 -5.21
N THR A 85 31.96 20.13 -4.90
CA THR A 85 31.30 18.81 -4.98
C THR A 85 30.11 18.70 -4.02
N ALA A 86 30.23 19.21 -2.80
CA ALA A 86 29.14 19.24 -1.83
C ALA A 86 27.93 20.08 -2.32
N ARG A 87 28.21 21.25 -2.93
CA ARG A 87 27.18 22.11 -3.54
C ARG A 87 26.50 21.45 -4.73
N GLN A 88 27.24 20.74 -5.60
CA GLN A 88 26.68 19.98 -6.72
C GLN A 88 25.77 18.84 -6.24
N ALA A 89 26.05 18.29 -5.06
CA ALA A 89 25.19 17.31 -4.37
C ALA A 89 24.04 17.95 -3.56
N ALA A 90 23.77 19.25 -3.79
CA ALA A 90 22.71 20.03 -3.12
C ALA A 90 22.84 20.13 -1.59
N LEU A 91 24.07 19.98 -1.02
CA LEU A 91 24.29 20.22 0.40
C LEU A 91 24.12 21.73 0.68
N PRO A 92 23.25 22.12 1.65
CA PRO A 92 23.03 23.54 1.96
C PRO A 92 24.31 24.26 2.45
N GLU A 93 24.47 25.50 2.07
CA GLU A 93 25.67 26.28 2.38
C GLU A 93 25.94 26.42 3.89
N ASN A 94 24.89 26.54 4.69
CA ASN A 94 25.02 26.60 6.16
C ASN A 94 25.65 25.34 6.75
N TYR A 95 25.41 24.17 6.14
CA TYR A 95 26.07 22.92 6.54
C TYR A 95 27.54 22.91 6.19
N VAL A 96 27.89 23.35 4.99
CA VAL A 96 29.28 23.49 4.56
C VAL A 96 30.07 24.39 5.52
N GLN A 97 29.53 25.58 5.85
CA GLN A 97 30.16 26.51 6.78
C GLN A 97 30.30 25.92 8.20
N ARG A 98 29.27 25.21 8.67
CA ARG A 98 29.29 24.58 9.99
C ARG A 98 30.31 23.45 10.09
N VAL A 99 30.49 22.68 9.03
CA VAL A 99 31.51 21.62 8.96
C VAL A 99 32.93 22.21 9.03
N ILE A 100 33.18 23.30 8.34
CA ILE A 100 34.46 24.00 8.42
C ILE A 100 34.71 24.54 9.84
N GLN A 101 33.66 25.04 10.52
CA GLN A 101 33.77 25.47 11.92
C GLN A 101 34.10 24.29 12.85
N PHE A 102 33.47 23.14 12.66
CA PHE A 102 33.81 21.92 13.42
C PHE A 102 35.24 21.44 13.17
N ALA A 103 35.71 21.49 11.90
CA ALA A 103 37.10 21.21 11.57
C ALA A 103 38.06 22.12 12.30
N ARG A 104 37.77 23.44 12.40
CA ARG A 104 38.55 24.39 13.20
C ARG A 104 38.60 24.07 14.69
N GLN A 105 37.55 23.43 15.22
CA GLN A 105 37.45 23.00 16.61
C GLN A 105 38.11 21.63 16.86
N GLY A 106 38.74 21.03 15.84
CA GLY A 106 39.46 19.76 15.95
C GLY A 106 38.63 18.52 15.63
N TYR A 107 37.35 18.66 15.24
CA TYR A 107 36.58 17.52 14.78
C TYR A 107 37.08 17.04 13.43
N ARG A 108 37.13 15.70 13.23
CA ARG A 108 37.63 15.07 12.00
C ARG A 108 36.59 14.20 11.31
N HIS A 109 35.52 13.87 12.00
CA HIS A 109 34.42 13.09 11.49
C HIS A 109 33.10 13.49 12.14
N ILE A 110 32.02 13.45 11.35
CA ILE A 110 30.65 13.60 11.81
C ILE A 110 29.90 12.37 11.31
N GLU A 111 29.21 11.70 12.19
CA GLU A 111 28.32 10.60 11.84
C GLU A 111 26.87 11.05 11.89
N PHE A 112 26.18 10.93 10.77
CA PHE A 112 24.73 11.11 10.70
C PHE A 112 24.10 9.73 10.72
N PRO A 113 23.03 9.51 11.51
CA PRO A 113 22.30 8.26 11.48
C PRO A 113 21.87 7.91 10.06
N THR A 114 22.19 6.71 9.61
CA THR A 114 21.73 6.18 8.32
C THR A 114 20.48 5.36 8.54
N PHE A 115 19.49 5.51 7.65
CA PHE A 115 18.25 4.76 7.70
C PHE A 115 18.24 3.73 6.57
N ASP A 116 17.79 2.53 6.89
CA ASP A 116 17.54 1.48 5.91
C ASP A 116 16.22 1.76 5.18
N ILE A 117 16.09 1.23 3.96
CA ILE A 117 14.86 1.21 3.17
C ILE A 117 14.00 -0.01 3.46
N ASP A 118 14.41 -0.87 4.39
CA ASP A 118 13.57 -1.97 4.86
C ASP A 118 12.27 -1.42 5.44
N TRP A 119 11.16 -2.06 5.11
CA TRP A 119 9.81 -1.63 5.52
C TRP A 119 9.58 -1.67 7.06
N GLU A 120 10.43 -2.36 7.81
CA GLU A 120 10.46 -2.33 9.28
C GLU A 120 11.38 -1.25 9.84
N SER A 121 12.11 -0.54 8.99
CA SER A 121 13.09 0.46 9.39
C SER A 121 12.47 1.69 10.06
N GLU A 122 13.32 2.42 10.77
CA GLU A 122 12.95 3.68 11.41
C GLU A 122 12.45 4.74 10.41
N ALA A 123 12.92 4.71 9.14
CA ALA A 123 12.45 5.59 8.08
C ALA A 123 10.94 5.42 7.84
N TYR A 124 10.46 4.17 7.75
CA TYR A 124 9.03 3.88 7.58
C TYR A 124 8.20 4.16 8.83
N LEU A 125 8.77 4.02 10.03
CA LEU A 125 8.07 4.38 11.26
C LEU A 125 7.80 5.87 11.40
N SER A 126 8.50 6.70 10.64
CA SER A 126 8.39 8.17 10.69
C SER A 126 7.39 8.76 9.70
N VAL A 127 6.81 7.96 8.82
CA VAL A 127 5.80 8.36 7.83
C VAL A 127 4.43 7.80 8.17
N SER A 128 3.38 8.40 7.64
CA SER A 128 2.00 8.04 7.97
C SER A 128 1.35 7.18 6.89
N GLY A 129 0.32 6.41 7.27
CA GLY A 129 -0.53 5.69 6.33
C GLY A 129 0.06 4.43 5.68
N GLN A 130 1.27 3.98 6.05
CA GLN A 130 1.94 2.84 5.42
C GLN A 130 1.22 1.51 5.64
N ASN A 131 0.49 1.36 6.75
CA ASN A 131 -0.29 0.17 7.06
C ASN A 131 -1.76 0.27 6.61
N ALA A 132 -2.10 1.25 5.77
CA ALA A 132 -3.42 1.42 5.18
C ALA A 132 -3.36 1.16 3.68
N ASN A 133 -4.36 0.47 3.16
CA ASN A 133 -4.63 0.38 1.72
C ASN A 133 -5.60 1.51 1.37
N ASN A 134 -5.25 2.36 0.43
CA ASN A 134 -6.06 3.47 0.01
C ASN A 134 -6.75 3.15 -1.32
N SER A 135 -8.04 3.44 -1.44
CA SER A 135 -8.79 3.25 -2.68
C SER A 135 -9.67 4.46 -2.97
N VAL A 136 -9.74 4.82 -4.23
CA VAL A 136 -10.66 5.85 -4.74
C VAL A 136 -11.88 5.17 -5.32
N ARG A 137 -13.07 5.60 -4.91
CA ARG A 137 -14.32 5.11 -5.49
C ARG A 137 -14.73 6.01 -6.64
N VAL A 138 -14.87 5.42 -7.82
CA VAL A 138 -15.25 6.12 -9.06
C VAL A 138 -16.62 5.66 -9.54
N SER A 139 -17.44 6.62 -9.99
CA SER A 139 -18.72 6.33 -10.63
C SER A 139 -18.60 6.32 -12.15
N ASP A 140 -19.55 5.70 -12.84
CA ASP A 140 -19.65 5.75 -14.31
C ASP A 140 -19.74 7.18 -14.82
N ALA A 141 -20.43 8.06 -14.08
CA ALA A 141 -20.50 9.47 -14.41
C ALA A 141 -19.13 10.17 -14.43
N PHE A 142 -18.25 9.84 -13.48
CA PHE A 142 -16.88 10.32 -13.48
C PHE A 142 -16.09 9.77 -14.66
N LEU A 143 -16.14 8.45 -14.90
CA LEU A 143 -15.42 7.83 -16.01
C LEU A 143 -15.83 8.41 -17.35
N LYS A 144 -17.14 8.67 -17.54
CA LYS A 144 -17.64 9.36 -18.72
C LYS A 144 -17.12 10.80 -18.83
N ALA A 145 -17.01 11.52 -17.70
CA ALA A 145 -16.39 12.85 -17.69
C ALA A 145 -14.90 12.81 -18.06
N VAL A 146 -14.18 11.74 -17.68
CA VAL A 146 -12.80 11.50 -18.10
C VAL A 146 -12.72 11.26 -19.61
N GLU A 147 -13.55 10.37 -20.17
CA GLU A 147 -13.59 10.07 -21.61
C GLU A 147 -13.90 11.30 -22.47
N GLU A 148 -14.84 12.11 -22.01
CA GLU A 148 -15.31 13.31 -22.71
C GLU A 148 -14.49 14.58 -22.37
N ASP A 149 -13.40 14.44 -21.60
CA ASP A 149 -12.52 15.54 -21.15
C ASP A 149 -13.30 16.71 -20.51
N ARG A 150 -14.25 16.37 -19.63
CA ARG A 150 -15.10 17.34 -18.94
C ARG A 150 -14.56 17.73 -17.56
N GLU A 151 -15.12 18.79 -17.03
CA GLU A 151 -14.96 19.22 -15.66
C GLU A 151 -15.68 18.26 -14.68
N TRP A 152 -15.15 18.18 -13.46
CA TRP A 152 -15.70 17.41 -12.37
C TRP A 152 -15.82 18.25 -11.11
N ALA A 153 -17.02 18.24 -10.49
CA ALA A 153 -17.27 18.99 -9.27
C ALA A 153 -16.88 18.18 -8.04
N LEU A 154 -16.06 18.76 -7.18
CA LEU A 154 -15.80 18.27 -5.84
C LEU A 154 -16.86 18.80 -4.89
N THR A 155 -17.47 17.94 -4.07
CA THR A 155 -18.69 18.24 -3.30
C THR A 155 -18.41 18.17 -1.79
N GLU A 156 -18.77 19.24 -1.08
CA GLU A 156 -18.73 19.27 0.39
C GLU A 156 -19.70 18.26 1.00
N ARG A 157 -19.23 17.42 1.90
CA ARG A 157 -20.03 16.34 2.50
C ARG A 157 -21.10 16.82 3.47
N THR A 158 -20.94 17.99 4.06
CA THR A 158 -21.88 18.54 5.05
C THR A 158 -22.95 19.41 4.43
N THR A 159 -22.63 20.14 3.37
CA THR A 159 -23.54 21.13 2.75
C THR A 159 -24.13 20.67 1.42
N GLY A 160 -23.49 19.68 0.75
CA GLY A 160 -23.80 19.23 -0.59
C GLY A 160 -23.46 20.26 -1.69
N LYS A 161 -22.76 21.35 -1.35
CA LYS A 161 -22.38 22.38 -2.34
C LYS A 161 -21.08 21.99 -3.04
N THR A 162 -20.91 22.51 -4.25
CA THR A 162 -19.64 22.40 -4.97
C THR A 162 -18.57 23.22 -4.26
N ALA A 163 -17.53 22.52 -3.77
CA ALA A 163 -16.36 23.13 -3.14
C ALA A 163 -15.41 23.69 -4.20
N ARG A 164 -15.20 22.93 -5.27
CA ARG A 164 -14.28 23.27 -6.36
C ARG A 164 -14.61 22.46 -7.61
N ILE A 165 -14.21 22.97 -8.77
CA ILE A 165 -14.29 22.27 -10.05
C ILE A 165 -12.88 21.98 -10.53
N VAL A 166 -12.64 20.76 -11.01
CA VAL A 166 -11.35 20.26 -11.52
C VAL A 166 -11.55 19.56 -12.86
N SER A 167 -10.46 19.35 -13.62
CA SER A 167 -10.51 18.49 -14.80
C SER A 167 -10.62 17.02 -14.39
N ALA A 168 -11.64 16.31 -14.91
CA ALA A 168 -11.78 14.87 -14.66
C ALA A 168 -10.58 14.08 -15.19
N ARG A 169 -10.07 14.44 -16.37
CA ARG A 169 -8.89 13.83 -16.98
C ARG A 169 -7.64 14.01 -16.10
N ALA A 170 -7.36 15.24 -15.68
CA ALA A 170 -6.19 15.51 -14.84
C ALA A 170 -6.26 14.76 -13.49
N LEU A 171 -7.45 14.65 -12.91
CA LEU A 171 -7.65 13.90 -11.67
C LEU A 171 -7.41 12.40 -11.89
N TRP A 172 -7.89 11.83 -13.00
CA TRP A 172 -7.64 10.43 -13.36
C TRP A 172 -6.16 10.14 -13.62
N ASP A 173 -5.48 11.03 -14.33
CA ASP A 173 -4.04 10.90 -14.59
C ASP A 173 -3.24 10.95 -13.29
N SER A 174 -3.64 11.77 -12.31
CA SER A 174 -3.01 11.81 -10.98
C SER A 174 -3.18 10.50 -10.20
N VAL A 175 -4.32 9.80 -10.33
CA VAL A 175 -4.53 8.46 -9.76
C VAL A 175 -3.56 7.47 -10.37
N ALA A 176 -3.40 7.48 -11.69
CA ALA A 176 -2.48 6.59 -12.40
C ALA A 176 -1.01 6.85 -12.01
N GLU A 177 -0.61 8.12 -11.92
CA GLU A 177 0.73 8.53 -11.50
C GLU A 177 1.04 8.10 -10.06
N ALA A 178 0.14 8.36 -9.13
CA ALA A 178 0.32 7.96 -7.73
C ALA A 178 0.41 6.45 -7.58
N ALA A 179 -0.45 5.69 -8.28
CA ALA A 179 -0.42 4.23 -8.29
C ALA A 179 0.87 3.67 -8.89
N TRP A 180 1.41 4.29 -9.92
CA TRP A 180 2.71 3.96 -10.47
C TRP A 180 3.85 4.11 -9.45
N HIS A 181 3.82 5.20 -8.69
CA HIS A 181 4.88 5.50 -7.72
C HIS A 181 4.81 4.70 -6.42
N SER A 182 3.61 4.37 -5.93
CA SER A 182 3.41 3.81 -4.58
C SER A 182 2.47 2.61 -4.51
N ALA A 183 1.97 2.11 -5.64
CA ALA A 183 0.93 1.09 -5.75
C ALA A 183 -0.43 1.49 -5.12
N ASP A 184 -0.57 2.73 -4.66
CA ASP A 184 -1.80 3.31 -4.14
C ASP A 184 -2.10 4.66 -4.84
N PRO A 185 -3.37 5.07 -4.96
CA PRO A 185 -4.57 4.36 -4.53
C PRO A 185 -4.98 3.24 -5.49
N GLY A 186 -5.74 2.25 -4.97
CA GLY A 186 -6.54 1.36 -5.79
C GLY A 186 -7.79 2.08 -6.31
N VAL A 187 -8.49 1.46 -7.26
CA VAL A 187 -9.75 1.99 -7.82
C VAL A 187 -10.88 1.03 -7.55
N GLN A 188 -12.01 1.54 -7.07
CA GLN A 188 -13.25 0.79 -6.87
C GLN A 188 -14.36 1.40 -7.72
N TYR A 189 -14.95 0.61 -8.60
CA TYR A 189 -16.00 1.03 -9.54
C TYR A 189 -17.35 1.03 -8.85
N ASP A 190 -17.70 2.14 -8.23
CA ASP A 190 -18.84 2.28 -7.33
C ASP A 190 -20.18 1.89 -7.96
N THR A 191 -20.44 2.34 -9.20
CA THR A 191 -21.67 2.01 -9.91
C THR A 191 -21.78 0.51 -10.14
N THR A 192 -20.77 -0.10 -10.77
CA THR A 192 -20.73 -1.53 -11.05
C THR A 192 -20.84 -2.38 -9.79
N ILE A 193 -20.12 -2.01 -8.72
CA ILE A 193 -20.19 -2.73 -7.43
C ILE A 193 -21.61 -2.75 -6.89
N ASN A 194 -22.32 -1.62 -6.94
CA ASN A 194 -23.68 -1.53 -6.42
C ASN A 194 -24.73 -2.13 -7.37
N ASP A 195 -24.50 -2.16 -8.68
CA ASP A 195 -25.36 -2.84 -9.65
C ASP A 195 -25.34 -4.38 -9.44
N TRP A 196 -24.20 -4.92 -8.99
CA TRP A 196 -24.04 -6.33 -8.67
C TRP A 196 -24.34 -6.69 -7.20
N HIS A 197 -24.81 -5.73 -6.43
CA HIS A 197 -25.10 -5.94 -5.02
C HIS A 197 -26.26 -6.94 -4.83
N THR A 198 -26.01 -8.00 -4.05
CA THR A 198 -26.96 -9.12 -3.88
C THR A 198 -28.11 -8.83 -2.93
N CYS A 199 -28.01 -7.79 -2.10
CA CYS A 199 -29.08 -7.37 -1.18
C CYS A 199 -29.21 -5.84 -1.07
N PRO A 200 -29.56 -5.15 -2.17
CA PRO A 200 -29.55 -3.67 -2.23
C PRO A 200 -30.59 -3.02 -1.29
N GLN A 201 -31.65 -3.74 -0.90
CA GLN A 201 -32.64 -3.24 0.07
C GLN A 201 -32.08 -3.08 1.48
N SER A 202 -30.94 -3.71 1.79
CA SER A 202 -30.30 -3.63 3.10
C SER A 202 -29.37 -2.44 3.27
N GLY A 203 -29.04 -1.78 2.18
CA GLY A 203 -28.15 -0.62 2.15
C GLY A 203 -27.26 -0.61 0.92
N ARG A 204 -26.35 0.35 0.86
CA ARG A 204 -25.39 0.52 -0.22
C ARG A 204 -24.03 -0.06 0.19
N ILE A 205 -23.26 -0.53 -0.77
CA ILE A 205 -21.85 -0.89 -0.58
C ILE A 205 -21.02 0.39 -0.71
N ASN A 206 -20.42 0.85 0.40
CA ASN A 206 -19.65 2.09 0.46
C ASN A 206 -18.14 1.87 0.39
N ALA A 207 -17.66 0.70 0.79
CA ALA A 207 -16.24 0.35 0.85
C ALA A 207 -16.03 -1.14 0.73
N SER A 208 -14.78 -1.57 0.83
CA SER A 208 -14.37 -2.98 0.88
C SER A 208 -13.46 -3.26 2.07
N ASN A 209 -13.11 -4.52 2.26
CA ASN A 209 -11.98 -4.91 3.09
C ASN A 209 -10.64 -4.48 2.44
N PRO A 210 -9.50 -4.58 3.16
CA PRO A 210 -8.20 -4.09 2.67
C PRO A 210 -7.70 -4.70 1.36
N CYS A 211 -8.05 -5.96 1.08
CA CYS A 211 -7.64 -6.64 -0.16
C CYS A 211 -8.66 -6.47 -1.30
N SER A 212 -9.78 -5.79 -1.05
CA SER A 212 -10.86 -5.48 -2.00
C SER A 212 -11.61 -6.67 -2.58
N GLU A 213 -11.52 -7.85 -1.97
CA GLU A 213 -12.30 -9.03 -2.35
C GLU A 213 -13.69 -9.06 -1.74
N TYR A 214 -13.92 -8.32 -0.64
CA TYR A 214 -15.19 -8.29 0.07
C TYR A 214 -15.91 -6.96 -0.14
N MET A 215 -16.79 -6.92 -1.13
CA MET A 215 -17.65 -5.79 -1.49
C MET A 215 -19.03 -6.04 -0.91
N PHE A 216 -19.29 -5.53 0.29
CA PHE A 216 -20.54 -5.76 0.98
C PHE A 216 -20.93 -4.60 1.89
N LEU A 217 -21.99 -4.80 2.71
CA LEU A 217 -22.53 -3.79 3.60
C LEU A 217 -21.55 -3.38 4.70
N ASP A 218 -21.66 -2.14 5.14
CA ASP A 218 -20.94 -1.62 6.29
C ASP A 218 -21.27 -2.43 7.56
N ASP A 219 -20.35 -2.44 8.52
CA ASP A 219 -20.49 -3.14 9.79
C ASP A 219 -20.71 -4.67 9.66
N THR A 220 -20.24 -5.26 8.57
CA THR A 220 -20.24 -6.72 8.38
C THR A 220 -18.82 -7.26 8.38
N ALA A 221 -18.68 -8.57 8.61
CA ALA A 221 -17.40 -9.25 8.55
C ALA A 221 -17.53 -10.53 7.71
N CYS A 222 -16.44 -10.95 7.10
CA CYS A 222 -16.33 -12.19 6.35
C CYS A 222 -15.32 -13.12 7.03
N ASN A 223 -15.76 -14.33 7.38
CA ASN A 223 -14.85 -15.37 7.86
C ASN A 223 -14.18 -16.05 6.66
N LEU A 224 -12.88 -16.33 6.77
CA LEU A 224 -12.08 -16.80 5.65
C LEU A 224 -11.44 -18.16 5.91
N ALA A 225 -11.44 -19.01 4.88
CA ALA A 225 -10.63 -20.22 4.81
C ALA A 225 -10.12 -20.46 3.39
N SER A 226 -9.01 -21.17 3.25
CA SER A 226 -8.44 -21.56 1.96
C SER A 226 -8.02 -23.01 1.97
N LEU A 227 -8.49 -23.78 0.99
CA LEU A 227 -8.07 -25.15 0.78
C LEU A 227 -6.74 -25.22 0.05
N ASN A 228 -5.79 -26.00 0.54
CA ASN A 228 -4.52 -26.20 -0.13
C ASN A 228 -4.67 -27.24 -1.26
N LEU A 229 -4.69 -26.78 -2.51
CA LEU A 229 -4.89 -27.64 -3.69
C LEU A 229 -3.88 -28.78 -3.82
N MET A 230 -2.64 -28.59 -3.34
CA MET A 230 -1.62 -29.64 -3.37
C MET A 230 -1.99 -30.87 -2.52
N ARG A 231 -2.90 -30.73 -1.55
CA ARG A 231 -3.38 -31.87 -0.73
C ARG A 231 -4.38 -32.76 -1.46
N PHE A 232 -4.93 -32.29 -2.57
CA PHE A 232 -5.88 -33.04 -3.40
C PHE A 232 -5.24 -33.60 -4.67
N ARG A 233 -3.93 -33.36 -4.89
CA ARG A 233 -3.18 -33.93 -6.00
C ARG A 233 -2.74 -35.35 -5.65
N ARG A 234 -3.19 -36.34 -6.44
CA ARG A 234 -2.78 -37.75 -6.31
C ARG A 234 -1.38 -37.97 -6.89
N ALA A 235 -0.80 -39.12 -6.57
CA ALA A 235 0.55 -39.50 -7.04
C ALA A 235 0.63 -39.62 -8.58
N ASP A 236 -0.48 -39.98 -9.23
CA ASP A 236 -0.60 -40.07 -10.70
C ASP A 236 -0.79 -38.69 -11.37
N GLY A 237 -0.83 -37.63 -10.61
CA GLY A 237 -1.00 -36.25 -11.10
C GLY A 237 -2.46 -35.81 -11.24
N THR A 238 -3.42 -36.68 -11.03
CA THR A 238 -4.86 -36.32 -11.06
C THR A 238 -5.31 -35.63 -9.77
N ILE A 239 -6.46 -34.96 -9.82
CA ILE A 239 -7.09 -34.32 -8.66
C ILE A 239 -8.07 -35.29 -8.01
N ASP A 240 -8.02 -35.40 -6.71
CA ASP A 240 -9.02 -36.09 -5.91
C ASP A 240 -10.27 -35.21 -5.75
N VAL A 241 -11.17 -35.31 -6.74
CA VAL A 241 -12.42 -34.53 -6.80
C VAL A 241 -13.29 -34.81 -5.57
N ALA A 242 -13.46 -36.07 -5.20
CA ALA A 242 -14.31 -36.44 -4.06
C ALA A 242 -13.82 -35.89 -2.73
N ALA A 243 -12.49 -35.95 -2.50
CA ALA A 243 -11.87 -35.33 -1.32
C ALA A 243 -11.99 -33.81 -1.32
N PHE A 244 -11.86 -33.17 -2.49
CA PHE A 244 -11.99 -31.72 -2.64
C PHE A 244 -13.44 -31.26 -2.36
N GLU A 245 -14.44 -31.92 -2.92
CA GLU A 245 -15.85 -31.67 -2.62
C GLU A 245 -16.18 -31.86 -1.13
N HIS A 246 -15.71 -32.97 -0.55
CA HIS A 246 -15.93 -33.24 0.88
C HIS A 246 -15.32 -32.13 1.74
N ALA A 247 -14.07 -31.71 1.45
CA ALA A 247 -13.40 -30.62 2.17
C ALA A 247 -14.13 -29.29 1.99
N THR A 248 -14.64 -29.00 0.79
CA THR A 248 -15.42 -27.80 0.51
C THR A 248 -16.68 -27.74 1.38
N ARG A 249 -17.47 -28.80 1.43
CA ARG A 249 -18.65 -28.89 2.31
C ARG A 249 -18.32 -28.77 3.78
N LEU A 250 -17.27 -29.47 4.22
CA LEU A 250 -16.85 -29.45 5.62
C LEU A 250 -16.42 -28.03 6.06
N TRP A 251 -15.57 -27.37 5.25
CA TRP A 251 -15.10 -26.03 5.56
C TRP A 251 -16.18 -24.95 5.46
N THR A 252 -17.18 -25.13 4.61
CA THR A 252 -18.37 -24.27 4.61
C THR A 252 -19.10 -24.34 5.95
N VAL A 253 -19.30 -25.55 6.50
CA VAL A 253 -19.91 -25.76 7.82
C VAL A 253 -19.01 -25.16 8.93
N VAL A 254 -17.70 -25.35 8.87
CA VAL A 254 -16.76 -24.78 9.85
C VAL A 254 -16.81 -23.25 9.84
N LEU A 255 -16.84 -22.62 8.67
CA LEU A 255 -16.98 -21.16 8.53
C LEU A 255 -18.32 -20.68 9.11
N GLU A 256 -19.40 -21.38 8.83
CA GLU A 256 -20.73 -21.08 9.38
C GLU A 256 -20.75 -21.12 10.91
N ILE A 257 -20.18 -22.16 11.51
CA ILE A 257 -20.05 -22.29 12.96
C ILE A 257 -19.19 -21.15 13.52
N SER A 258 -18.11 -20.78 12.84
CA SER A 258 -17.18 -19.75 13.30
C SER A 258 -17.82 -18.34 13.36
N VAL A 259 -18.85 -18.05 12.55
CA VAL A 259 -19.63 -16.80 12.69
C VAL A 259 -20.28 -16.70 14.06
N MET A 260 -20.83 -17.82 14.59
CA MET A 260 -21.46 -17.85 15.91
C MET A 260 -20.45 -17.77 17.06
N MET A 261 -19.23 -18.27 16.84
CA MET A 261 -18.17 -18.36 17.88
C MET A 261 -17.23 -17.17 17.87
N ALA A 262 -17.28 -16.31 16.85
CA ALA A 262 -16.39 -15.16 16.71
C ALA A 262 -16.70 -14.07 17.75
N GLN A 263 -15.64 -13.37 18.17
CA GLN A 263 -15.76 -12.14 18.93
C GLN A 263 -15.59 -10.94 18.00
N TYR A 264 -16.51 -10.00 18.07
CA TYR A 264 -16.54 -8.83 17.19
C TYR A 264 -16.23 -7.56 18.00
N PRO A 265 -15.60 -6.54 17.37
CA PRO A 265 -15.18 -5.33 18.07
C PRO A 265 -16.33 -4.41 18.49
N SER A 266 -17.53 -4.59 17.93
CA SER A 266 -18.73 -3.84 18.32
C SER A 266 -19.98 -4.72 18.22
N ARG A 267 -21.02 -4.32 18.99
CA ARG A 267 -22.33 -4.99 18.94
C ARG A 267 -22.95 -4.92 17.55
N ARG A 268 -22.83 -3.79 16.85
CA ARG A 268 -23.39 -3.61 15.51
C ARG A 268 -22.76 -4.58 14.50
N ILE A 269 -21.44 -4.73 14.53
CA ILE A 269 -20.73 -5.69 13.68
C ILE A 269 -21.16 -7.12 14.01
N ALA A 270 -21.30 -7.47 15.28
CA ALA A 270 -21.77 -8.79 15.68
C ALA A 270 -23.18 -9.10 15.14
N GLU A 271 -24.12 -8.17 15.30
CA GLU A 271 -25.49 -8.32 14.84
C GLU A 271 -25.60 -8.48 13.32
N LEU A 272 -24.88 -7.65 12.55
CA LEU A 272 -24.92 -7.69 11.09
C LEU A 272 -24.15 -8.90 10.54
N SER A 273 -23.02 -9.26 11.12
CA SER A 273 -22.26 -10.45 10.72
C SER A 273 -23.07 -11.72 10.97
N TRP A 274 -23.77 -11.79 12.10
CA TRP A 274 -24.70 -12.90 12.38
C TRP A 274 -25.88 -12.93 11.41
N ARG A 275 -26.45 -11.78 11.08
CA ARG A 275 -27.61 -11.66 10.18
C ARG A 275 -27.29 -12.08 8.75
N TYR A 276 -26.16 -11.58 8.21
CA TYR A 276 -25.79 -11.81 6.81
C TYR A 276 -24.90 -13.02 6.61
N ARG A 277 -24.17 -13.46 7.63
CA ARG A 277 -23.37 -14.70 7.65
C ARG A 277 -22.49 -14.89 6.43
N THR A 278 -21.71 -13.88 6.08
CA THR A 278 -20.84 -13.92 4.91
C THR A 278 -19.63 -14.82 5.15
N LEU A 279 -19.44 -15.79 4.25
CA LEU A 279 -18.38 -16.80 4.31
C LEU A 279 -17.48 -16.66 3.08
N GLY A 280 -16.17 -16.63 3.31
CA GLY A 280 -15.15 -16.57 2.26
C GLY A 280 -14.36 -17.87 2.19
N LEU A 281 -14.73 -18.81 1.32
CA LEU A 281 -13.99 -20.03 1.06
C LEU A 281 -13.27 -19.94 -0.29
N GLY A 282 -11.97 -20.12 -0.27
CA GLY A 282 -11.13 -20.11 -1.45
C GLY A 282 -10.13 -21.27 -1.45
N TYR A 283 -9.11 -21.16 -2.26
CA TYR A 283 -8.01 -22.13 -2.30
C TYR A 283 -6.65 -21.44 -2.48
N ALA A 284 -5.60 -22.17 -2.15
CA ALA A 284 -4.20 -21.76 -2.30
C ALA A 284 -3.43 -22.79 -3.11
N ASN A 285 -2.24 -22.40 -3.60
CA ASN A 285 -1.30 -23.24 -4.34
C ASN A 285 -1.75 -23.67 -5.75
N LEU A 286 -2.61 -22.87 -6.42
CA LEU A 286 -2.91 -23.11 -7.83
C LEU A 286 -1.63 -23.10 -8.69
N GLY A 287 -0.77 -22.10 -8.51
CA GLY A 287 0.51 -22.02 -9.22
C GLY A 287 1.39 -23.25 -9.00
N ALA A 288 1.52 -23.72 -7.74
CA ALA A 288 2.28 -24.92 -7.41
C ALA A 288 1.67 -26.18 -8.06
N LEU A 289 0.35 -26.29 -8.08
CA LEU A 289 -0.36 -27.39 -8.75
C LEU A 289 -0.06 -27.43 -10.25
N LEU A 290 -0.17 -26.29 -10.93
CA LEU A 290 0.09 -26.19 -12.37
C LEU A 290 1.56 -26.48 -12.68
N MET A 291 2.50 -25.88 -11.94
CA MET A 291 3.94 -26.10 -12.14
C MET A 291 4.33 -27.56 -11.91
N SER A 292 3.81 -28.21 -10.86
CA SER A 292 4.07 -29.62 -10.61
C SER A 292 3.46 -30.56 -11.64
N SER A 293 2.51 -30.07 -12.43
CA SER A 293 1.89 -30.77 -13.56
C SER A 293 2.52 -30.40 -14.91
N GLY A 294 3.61 -29.61 -14.93
CA GLY A 294 4.29 -29.17 -16.15
C GLY A 294 3.49 -28.18 -17.00
N LEU A 295 2.57 -27.44 -16.38
CA LEU A 295 1.68 -26.51 -17.08
C LEU A 295 2.10 -25.05 -16.81
N GLY A 296 2.11 -24.22 -17.85
CA GLY A 296 2.30 -22.78 -17.73
C GLY A 296 1.10 -22.14 -17.02
N TYR A 297 1.37 -21.18 -16.12
CA TYR A 297 0.33 -20.52 -15.31
C TYR A 297 -0.71 -19.80 -16.20
N ASP A 298 -0.27 -19.14 -17.25
CA ASP A 298 -1.10 -18.40 -18.21
C ASP A 298 -1.54 -19.23 -19.45
N SER A 299 -1.22 -20.53 -19.47
CA SER A 299 -1.63 -21.41 -20.57
C SER A 299 -3.15 -21.60 -20.61
N ALA A 300 -3.69 -21.89 -21.79
CA ALA A 300 -5.12 -22.19 -21.96
C ALA A 300 -5.57 -23.34 -21.05
N THR A 301 -4.75 -24.40 -20.94
CA THR A 301 -5.01 -25.56 -20.07
C THR A 301 -4.96 -25.17 -18.58
N GLY A 302 -3.99 -24.32 -18.16
CA GLY A 302 -3.89 -23.81 -16.79
C GLY A 302 -5.14 -23.02 -16.41
N ARG A 303 -5.60 -22.12 -17.27
CA ARG A 303 -6.84 -21.36 -17.07
C ARG A 303 -8.08 -22.25 -17.01
N ALA A 304 -8.16 -23.28 -17.87
CA ALA A 304 -9.28 -24.23 -17.84
C ALA A 304 -9.33 -25.03 -16.54
N ILE A 305 -8.18 -25.48 -16.02
CA ILE A 305 -8.08 -26.17 -14.73
C ILE A 305 -8.51 -25.22 -13.59
N ALA A 306 -8.02 -23.97 -13.56
CA ALA A 306 -8.42 -22.99 -12.57
C ALA A 306 -9.94 -22.74 -12.58
N GLY A 307 -10.50 -22.53 -13.78
CA GLY A 307 -11.95 -22.37 -13.98
C GLY A 307 -12.74 -23.60 -13.51
N GLY A 308 -12.27 -24.80 -13.85
CA GLY A 308 -12.90 -26.06 -13.44
C GLY A 308 -12.89 -26.28 -11.94
N LEU A 309 -11.77 -26.04 -11.26
CA LEU A 309 -11.66 -26.13 -9.80
C LEU A 309 -12.55 -25.11 -9.08
N THR A 310 -12.59 -23.86 -9.61
CA THR A 310 -13.47 -22.83 -9.05
C THR A 310 -14.94 -23.16 -9.24
N ALA A 311 -15.33 -23.62 -10.42
CA ALA A 311 -16.70 -24.05 -10.70
C ALA A 311 -17.12 -25.23 -9.81
N LEU A 312 -16.23 -26.20 -9.61
CA LEU A 312 -16.47 -27.34 -8.72
C LEU A 312 -16.69 -26.88 -7.27
N MET A 313 -15.78 -26.00 -6.75
CA MET A 313 -15.92 -25.46 -5.40
C MET A 313 -17.24 -24.68 -5.23
N THR A 314 -17.58 -23.83 -6.19
CA THR A 314 -18.78 -22.98 -6.15
C THR A 314 -20.07 -23.81 -6.25
N GLY A 315 -20.04 -24.86 -7.07
CA GLY A 315 -21.18 -25.75 -7.25
C GLY A 315 -21.40 -26.74 -6.11
N THR A 316 -20.37 -27.00 -5.29
CA THR A 316 -20.42 -27.88 -4.12
C THR A 316 -21.05 -27.20 -2.92
#